data_77ee8e926d33138c151bc6b025c3e021
#
_entry.id   77ee8e926d33138c151bc6b025c3e021
#
_cell.length_a   1.000
_cell.length_b   1.000
_cell.length_c   1.000
_cell.angle_alpha   90.00
_cell.angle_beta   90.00
_cell.angle_gamma   90.00
#
_symmetry.space_group_name_H-M   'P 1'
#
loop_
_entity.id
_entity.type
_entity.pdbx_description
1 polymer ?
#
loop_
_entity_poly.entity_id
_entity_poly.type
_entity_poly.pdbx_seq_one_letter_code
_entity_poly.pdbx_strand_id
1 'polypeptide(L)'
;MNRLKQTATVAMAAGLAMLACGPAAGQVSAPAAGVPAQTQTQAQTSAAPGVARGGLHRGEGLMMLDYQSIAVPNNPSLDLLGFHVMNREADGLYLGVGAYAPMFQGEYGGFMAFDVGAHVQRRLWGRVFGDAGLSIGGGGGGKSTAQSIELSGTGGFAKRYAGVGMAFDGFSLGANLSRMKFKQSAIDNTQLNVFLQIPFSYTVASFADFGNQLAAADALQAFGASQGNTLTLGLDNYRQINPRGSNTSTINVVDLQFAHDLNSSTYWYASLGVGYRGIPLYNQLIGGLGHRVALSPRITLHGQLGVGSGGYAPEKIDTGAGLLVYPKLSAEYAVRRELGVALTAGYLVAPKGSSRNHTFGLALNYHLQSGRGADAPSLADGAALRGYRLSLLHQTLSAVQVRGVDRAALQMLTAQFDTLVSDHVYIPIRAGVALNAYLGYPGYGEVLVGVGLQNKFRQGDRLQYFGQLLGGTNVHGLVVQPGVGLNLSWDDRLALYASAGRTMATSSSSGSFRSSYLGLGLSYRFSVPSW
;
A
#
# COMPACT_ATOMS: atom_id res chain seq x y z
N MET A 1 -1.76 28.22 -15.52
CA MET A 1 -2.95 27.49 -15.02
C MET A 1 -3.02 26.02 -15.45
N ASN A 2 -2.55 25.64 -16.65
CA ASN A 2 -2.59 24.25 -17.11
C ASN A 2 -1.55 23.30 -16.42
N ARG A 3 -0.42 23.79 -15.94
CA ARG A 3 0.58 22.95 -15.26
C ARG A 3 0.20 22.58 -13.81
N LEU A 4 -0.51 23.44 -13.10
CA LEU A 4 -0.98 23.15 -11.73
C LEU A 4 -2.10 22.11 -11.69
N LYS A 5 -2.88 21.97 -12.77
CA LYS A 5 -3.97 20.96 -12.84
C LYS A 5 -3.46 19.54 -13.11
N GLN A 6 -2.29 19.37 -13.71
CA GLN A 6 -1.66 18.06 -13.91
C GLN A 6 -1.01 17.54 -12.62
N THR A 7 -0.71 18.40 -11.69
CA THR A 7 0.15 18.11 -10.53
C THR A 7 -0.55 17.40 -9.38
N ALA A 8 -1.86 17.62 -9.19
CA ALA A 8 -2.54 17.14 -7.97
C ALA A 8 -2.89 15.64 -7.97
N THR A 9 -2.79 14.97 -9.11
CA THR A 9 -3.43 13.66 -9.29
C THR A 9 -2.47 12.48 -9.45
N VAL A 10 -1.23 12.72 -9.83
CA VAL A 10 -0.25 11.66 -10.14
C VAL A 10 0.35 11.04 -8.87
N ALA A 11 0.35 11.73 -7.77
CA ALA A 11 0.96 11.28 -6.53
C ALA A 11 0.24 10.18 -5.78
N MET A 12 -1.04 10.15 -5.92
CA MET A 12 -1.86 9.09 -5.32
C MET A 12 -1.57 7.72 -5.93
N ALA A 13 -1.19 7.73 -7.19
CA ALA A 13 -0.91 6.53 -7.94
C ALA A 13 0.40 5.85 -7.53
N ALA A 14 1.40 6.65 -7.19
CA ALA A 14 2.73 6.13 -6.91
C ALA A 14 2.81 5.38 -5.58
N GLY A 15 2.07 5.77 -4.57
CA GLY A 15 2.16 5.16 -3.25
C GLY A 15 1.80 3.67 -3.21
N LEU A 16 0.77 3.26 -3.93
CA LEU A 16 0.36 1.83 -4.02
C LEU A 16 0.97 1.11 -5.23
N ALA A 17 1.29 1.82 -6.32
CA ALA A 17 2.02 1.25 -7.44
C ALA A 17 3.45 0.89 -7.08
N MET A 18 4.02 1.53 -6.08
CA MET A 18 5.33 1.21 -5.54
C MET A 18 5.35 0.03 -4.60
N LEU A 19 4.22 -0.37 -4.08
CA LEU A 19 4.05 -1.72 -3.59
C LEU A 19 4.25 -2.75 -4.72
N ALA A 20 4.13 -2.33 -5.98
CA ALA A 20 4.31 -3.18 -7.16
C ALA A 20 5.63 -2.95 -7.94
N CYS A 21 6.28 -1.79 -7.79
CA CYS A 21 7.53 -1.43 -8.49
C CYS A 21 8.59 -1.01 -7.47
N GLY A 22 9.46 -1.92 -7.08
CA GLY A 22 10.55 -1.61 -6.14
C GLY A 22 11.64 -0.72 -6.75
N PRO A 23 12.48 -0.10 -5.92
CA PRO A 23 13.54 0.79 -6.36
C PRO A 23 14.63 0.01 -7.12
N ALA A 24 14.92 0.38 -8.36
CA ALA A 24 16.13 -0.02 -9.05
C ALA A 24 17.27 0.88 -8.54
N ALA A 25 18.21 0.33 -7.78
CA ALA A 25 19.43 1.02 -7.41
C ALA A 25 20.28 1.23 -8.67
N GLY A 26 20.27 2.45 -9.21
CA GLY A 26 21.04 2.80 -10.40
C GLY A 26 22.52 2.92 -10.08
N GLN A 27 23.36 2.03 -10.63
CA GLN A 27 24.78 2.29 -10.79
C GLN A 27 24.97 3.29 -11.92
N VAL A 28 25.67 4.39 -11.63
CA VAL A 28 26.10 5.38 -12.62
C VAL A 28 27.22 4.78 -13.46
N SER A 29 26.94 4.42 -14.69
CA SER A 29 27.95 4.05 -15.69
C SER A 29 28.27 5.27 -16.55
N ALA A 30 29.56 5.56 -16.73
CA ALA A 30 30.10 6.62 -17.56
C ALA A 30 29.80 6.41 -19.07
N PRO A 31 29.78 7.47 -19.90
CA PRO A 31 29.38 7.36 -21.29
C PRO A 31 30.50 6.72 -22.18
N ALA A 32 30.15 5.70 -22.94
CA ALA A 32 30.96 5.14 -23.98
C ALA A 32 30.68 5.85 -25.33
N ALA A 33 31.76 6.10 -26.06
CA ALA A 33 31.83 6.85 -27.31
C ALA A 33 31.10 6.18 -28.48
N GLY A 34 30.70 7.00 -29.44
CA GLY A 34 29.80 6.70 -30.55
C GLY A 34 30.28 5.70 -31.60
N VAL A 35 29.26 5.13 -32.24
CA VAL A 35 29.38 4.36 -33.52
C VAL A 35 28.36 4.94 -34.50
N PRO A 36 28.69 5.11 -35.80
CA PRO A 36 27.88 5.89 -36.74
C PRO A 36 26.66 5.12 -37.28
N ALA A 37 25.62 5.89 -37.57
CA ALA A 37 24.34 5.47 -38.14
C ALA A 37 24.48 4.86 -39.56
N GLN A 38 23.91 3.67 -39.75
CA GLN A 38 23.58 3.12 -41.05
C GLN A 38 22.10 3.32 -41.36
N THR A 39 21.86 3.98 -42.49
CA THR A 39 20.53 4.23 -43.07
C THR A 39 19.96 2.91 -43.60
N GLN A 40 18.86 2.41 -43.09
CA GLN A 40 18.11 1.31 -43.68
C GLN A 40 16.75 1.77 -44.18
N THR A 41 16.53 1.47 -45.45
CA THR A 41 15.33 1.71 -46.26
C THR A 41 14.13 0.95 -45.67
N GLN A 42 13.03 1.65 -45.39
CA GLN A 42 11.77 1.06 -44.90
C GLN A 42 11.07 0.26 -46.00
N ALA A 43 10.96 -1.03 -45.79
CA ALA A 43 9.95 -1.86 -46.47
C ALA A 43 8.67 -1.85 -45.61
N GLN A 44 7.56 -1.39 -46.14
CA GLN A 44 6.25 -1.48 -45.53
C GLN A 44 5.81 -2.95 -45.44
N THR A 45 5.88 -3.52 -44.23
CA THR A 45 5.28 -4.81 -43.91
C THR A 45 4.03 -4.53 -43.06
N SER A 46 2.93 -5.18 -43.40
CA SER A 46 1.62 -5.12 -42.74
C SER A 46 1.76 -5.31 -41.23
N ALA A 47 1.20 -4.39 -40.46
CA ALA A 47 1.29 -4.34 -39.01
C ALA A 47 0.74 -5.62 -38.35
N ALA A 48 1.62 -6.37 -37.71
CA ALA A 48 1.25 -7.32 -36.67
C ALA A 48 0.61 -6.55 -35.51
N PRO A 49 -0.44 -7.10 -34.83
CA PRO A 49 -1.09 -6.40 -33.74
C PRO A 49 -0.15 -6.25 -32.55
N GLY A 50 0.06 -5.01 -32.08
CA GLY A 50 0.40 -4.78 -30.70
C GLY A 50 1.86 -4.47 -30.33
N VAL A 51 2.60 -3.68 -31.12
CA VAL A 51 3.83 -3.04 -30.60
C VAL A 51 3.42 -1.76 -29.86
N ALA A 52 3.91 -1.60 -28.62
CA ALA A 52 3.66 -0.41 -27.81
C ALA A 52 4.04 0.87 -28.58
N ARG A 53 3.08 1.77 -28.78
CA ARG A 53 3.29 3.02 -29.53
C ARG A 53 3.73 4.17 -28.62
N GLY A 54 3.58 4.02 -27.30
CA GLY A 54 4.02 4.97 -26.28
C GLY A 54 5.35 4.52 -25.68
N GLY A 55 6.36 5.38 -25.69
CA GLY A 55 7.66 5.06 -25.09
C GLY A 55 7.55 4.79 -23.58
N LEU A 56 8.50 4.00 -23.06
CA LEU A 56 8.66 3.82 -21.63
C LEU A 56 9.08 5.15 -20.97
N HIS A 57 8.49 5.45 -19.83
CA HIS A 57 8.79 6.64 -19.04
C HIS A 57 9.39 6.24 -17.70
N ARG A 58 10.43 6.95 -17.28
CA ARG A 58 11.02 6.79 -15.95
C ARG A 58 10.28 7.70 -14.98
N GLY A 59 9.65 7.11 -13.96
CA GLY A 59 9.14 7.80 -12.80
C GLY A 59 10.17 7.81 -11.67
N GLU A 60 10.07 8.78 -10.77
CA GLU A 60 10.89 8.91 -9.59
C GLU A 60 9.99 9.04 -8.36
N GLY A 61 10.45 8.55 -7.23
CA GLY A 61 9.72 8.63 -5.98
C GLY A 61 10.64 8.64 -4.77
N LEU A 62 10.00 8.71 -3.62
CA LEU A 62 10.65 8.83 -2.33
C LEU A 62 9.92 7.95 -1.30
N MET A 63 10.62 7.01 -0.71
CA MET A 63 10.18 6.36 0.53
C MET A 63 10.68 7.18 1.70
N MET A 64 9.81 7.49 2.66
CA MET A 64 10.17 8.23 3.87
C MET A 64 9.73 7.47 5.11
N LEU A 65 10.68 7.21 6.00
CA LEU A 65 10.44 6.78 7.37
C LEU A 65 10.59 8.01 8.26
N ASP A 66 9.61 8.30 9.07
CA ASP A 66 9.68 9.39 10.03
C ASP A 66 9.29 8.92 11.44
N TYR A 67 9.92 9.51 12.45
CA TYR A 67 9.66 9.20 13.84
C TYR A 67 9.43 10.49 14.63
N GLN A 68 8.32 10.51 15.37
CA GLN A 68 7.92 11.62 16.21
C GLN A 68 7.34 11.12 17.53
N SER A 69 7.58 11.86 18.61
CA SER A 69 6.97 11.62 19.93
C SER A 69 6.02 12.76 20.26
N ILE A 70 4.74 12.43 20.42
CA ILE A 70 3.65 13.37 20.65
C ILE A 70 3.30 13.34 22.14
N ALA A 71 3.38 14.48 22.83
CA ALA A 71 2.92 14.59 24.21
C ALA A 71 1.40 14.45 24.27
N VAL A 72 0.92 13.57 25.14
CA VAL A 72 -0.51 13.37 25.42
C VAL A 72 -0.78 13.84 26.85
N PRO A 73 -1.67 14.80 27.08
CA PRO A 73 -1.96 15.30 28.43
C PRO A 73 -2.31 14.18 29.42
N ASN A 74 -1.65 14.17 30.58
CA ASN A 74 -1.85 13.19 31.66
C ASN A 74 -1.65 11.71 31.26
N ASN A 75 -0.96 11.46 30.14
CA ASN A 75 -0.66 10.11 29.66
C ASN A 75 0.80 10.05 29.17
N PRO A 76 1.41 8.86 29.06
CA PRO A 76 2.67 8.69 28.38
C PRO A 76 2.61 9.25 26.95
N SER A 77 3.74 9.73 26.42
CA SER A 77 3.82 10.21 25.04
C SER A 77 3.44 9.10 24.05
N LEU A 78 2.75 9.48 22.98
CA LEU A 78 2.47 8.64 21.83
C LEU A 78 3.63 8.81 20.84
N ASP A 79 4.45 7.80 20.68
CA ASP A 79 5.45 7.78 19.63
C ASP A 79 4.87 7.16 18.36
N LEU A 80 5.14 7.77 17.23
CA LEU A 80 4.67 7.29 15.94
C LEU A 80 5.85 7.11 14.99
N LEU A 81 5.97 5.90 14.46
CA LEU A 81 6.76 5.62 13.26
C LEU A 81 5.84 5.77 12.06
N GLY A 82 6.19 6.70 11.15
CA GLY A 82 5.53 6.91 9.88
C GLY A 82 6.29 6.22 8.75
N PHE A 83 5.55 5.61 7.84
CA PHE A 83 6.07 5.10 6.58
C PHE A 83 5.26 5.71 5.44
N HIS A 84 5.94 6.43 4.53
CA HIS A 84 5.31 7.10 3.41
C HIS A 84 5.95 6.68 2.11
N VAL A 85 5.15 6.58 1.08
CA VAL A 85 5.59 6.37 -0.29
C VAL A 85 5.03 7.49 -1.14
N MET A 86 5.94 8.23 -1.77
CA MET A 86 5.61 9.46 -2.48
C MET A 86 6.16 9.43 -3.90
N ASN A 87 5.38 9.92 -4.84
CA ASN A 87 5.78 10.09 -6.24
C ASN A 87 6.19 11.53 -6.51
N ARG A 88 7.21 11.71 -7.33
CA ARG A 88 7.67 13.02 -7.80
C ARG A 88 6.80 13.51 -8.94
N GLU A 89 6.08 14.60 -8.70
CA GLU A 89 5.15 15.20 -9.67
C GLU A 89 5.76 16.36 -10.43
N ALA A 90 6.64 17.08 -9.75
CA ALA A 90 7.37 18.19 -10.32
C ALA A 90 8.72 18.33 -9.60
N ASP A 91 9.55 19.27 -10.04
CA ASP A 91 10.82 19.52 -9.37
C ASP A 91 10.61 19.90 -7.90
N GLY A 92 11.10 18.99 -7.03
CA GLY A 92 10.97 19.11 -5.58
C GLY A 92 9.57 18.94 -5.00
N LEU A 93 8.54 18.56 -5.79
CA LEU A 93 7.20 18.28 -5.31
C LEU A 93 6.90 16.78 -5.37
N TYR A 94 6.53 16.23 -4.24
CA TYR A 94 6.14 14.84 -4.08
C TYR A 94 4.73 14.77 -3.48
N LEU A 95 3.96 13.81 -3.94
CA LEU A 95 2.66 13.51 -3.40
C LEU A 95 2.60 12.02 -3.07
N GLY A 96 1.90 11.61 -2.03
CA GLY A 96 1.87 10.21 -1.66
C GLY A 96 0.91 9.84 -0.55
N VAL A 97 1.09 8.63 -0.08
CA VAL A 97 0.30 8.03 1.00
C VAL A 97 1.22 7.58 2.12
N GLY A 98 0.70 7.55 3.33
CA GLY A 98 1.45 7.12 4.49
C GLY A 98 0.62 6.35 5.51
N ALA A 99 1.33 5.71 6.41
CA ALA A 99 0.76 5.04 7.58
C ALA A 99 1.61 5.36 8.81
N TYR A 100 0.97 5.50 9.95
CA TYR A 100 1.59 5.72 11.25
C TYR A 100 1.19 4.62 12.21
N ALA A 101 2.17 4.13 13.00
CA ALA A 101 1.93 3.18 14.06
C ALA A 101 2.87 3.44 15.26
N PRO A 102 2.41 3.22 16.50
CA PRO A 102 3.22 3.41 17.71
C PRO A 102 4.19 2.25 17.89
N MET A 103 5.35 2.50 18.52
CA MET A 103 6.40 1.49 18.60
C MET A 103 6.96 1.26 20.03
N PHE A 104 7.36 2.32 20.73
CA PHE A 104 8.26 2.18 21.87
C PHE A 104 7.72 2.74 23.18
N GLN A 105 6.77 3.66 23.16
CA GLN A 105 6.30 4.40 24.33
C GLN A 105 4.80 4.20 24.57
N GLY A 106 4.41 4.23 25.86
CA GLY A 106 3.03 4.11 26.28
C GLY A 106 2.41 2.72 26.05
N GLU A 107 1.09 2.68 26.04
CA GLU A 107 0.27 1.48 25.83
C GLU A 107 -0.69 1.71 24.66
N TYR A 108 -0.14 2.07 23.51
CA TYR A 108 -0.89 2.49 22.33
C TYR A 108 -0.95 1.44 21.22
N GLY A 109 -0.50 0.22 21.51
CA GLY A 109 -0.53 -0.88 20.55
C GLY A 109 -1.92 -1.08 19.95
N GLY A 110 -1.99 -1.22 18.62
CA GLY A 110 -3.24 -1.24 17.87
C GLY A 110 -3.76 0.12 17.38
N PHE A 111 -3.15 1.24 17.81
CA PHE A 111 -3.36 2.52 17.13
C PHE A 111 -2.76 2.43 15.72
N MET A 112 -3.50 2.91 14.72
CA MET A 112 -3.01 3.03 13.35
C MET A 112 -3.70 4.22 12.68
N ALA A 113 -2.93 4.98 11.90
CA ALA A 113 -3.45 6.09 11.12
C ALA A 113 -2.88 6.06 9.71
N PHE A 114 -3.69 6.50 8.74
CA PHE A 114 -3.32 6.55 7.32
C PHE A 114 -3.57 7.94 6.79
N ASP A 115 -2.69 8.41 5.90
CA ASP A 115 -2.82 9.72 5.31
C ASP A 115 -2.52 9.76 3.81
N VAL A 116 -2.90 10.88 3.23
CA VAL A 116 -2.41 11.33 1.93
C VAL A 116 -1.79 12.69 2.12
N GLY A 117 -0.66 12.95 1.46
CA GLY A 117 0.08 14.16 1.67
C GLY A 117 0.86 14.66 0.47
N ALA A 118 1.25 15.92 0.59
CA ALA A 118 2.18 16.60 -0.28
C ALA A 118 3.45 16.94 0.49
N HIS A 119 4.59 16.72 -0.15
CA HIS A 119 5.92 17.03 0.37
C HIS A 119 6.69 17.86 -0.65
N VAL A 120 7.28 18.95 -0.20
CA VAL A 120 8.12 19.82 -1.01
C VAL A 120 9.53 19.78 -0.46
N GLN A 121 10.51 19.59 -1.34
CA GLN A 121 11.93 19.56 -0.99
C GLN A 121 12.70 20.43 -1.96
N ARG A 122 13.53 21.34 -1.42
CA ARG A 122 14.39 22.20 -2.22
C ARG A 122 15.80 22.25 -1.68
N ARG A 123 16.79 22.09 -2.56
CA ARG A 123 18.20 22.25 -2.23
C ARG A 123 18.47 23.70 -1.82
N LEU A 124 19.13 23.88 -0.68
CA LEU A 124 19.55 25.16 -0.15
C LEU A 124 21.01 25.45 -0.50
N TRP A 125 21.93 24.60 -0.02
CA TRP A 125 23.37 24.67 -0.35
C TRP A 125 24.03 23.30 -0.19
N GLY A 126 25.02 23.03 -1.01
CA GLY A 126 25.78 21.78 -0.95
C GLY A 126 24.87 20.56 -0.99
N ARG A 127 24.88 19.74 0.05
CA ARG A 127 24.02 18.57 0.26
C ARG A 127 22.79 18.88 1.12
N VAL A 128 22.66 20.10 1.62
CA VAL A 128 21.56 20.50 2.51
C VAL A 128 20.35 20.94 1.71
N PHE A 129 19.18 20.47 2.13
CA PHE A 129 17.89 20.86 1.58
C PHE A 129 16.91 21.28 2.68
N GLY A 130 15.98 22.14 2.32
CA GLY A 130 14.79 22.43 3.11
C GLY A 130 13.64 21.54 2.69
N ASP A 131 12.82 21.12 3.65
CA ASP A 131 11.62 20.34 3.42
C ASP A 131 10.38 20.96 4.08
N ALA A 132 9.24 20.74 3.49
CA ALA A 132 7.94 21.08 4.07
C ALA A 132 6.86 20.14 3.54
N GLY A 133 5.82 19.91 4.34
CA GLY A 133 4.74 19.04 3.90
C GLY A 133 3.43 19.26 4.64
N LEU A 134 2.38 18.72 4.02
CA LEU A 134 1.02 18.75 4.51
C LEU A 134 0.37 17.41 4.21
N SER A 135 -0.32 16.83 5.19
CA SER A 135 -1.14 15.63 4.97
C SER A 135 -2.46 15.69 5.73
N ILE A 136 -3.43 14.93 5.24
CA ILE A 136 -4.74 14.70 5.86
C ILE A 136 -5.01 13.21 5.88
N GLY A 137 -5.68 12.75 6.92
CA GLY A 137 -5.93 11.33 7.06
C GLY A 137 -6.94 10.96 8.13
N GLY A 138 -6.99 9.66 8.40
CA GLY A 138 -7.84 9.09 9.42
C GLY A 138 -7.16 7.95 10.15
N GLY A 139 -7.60 7.69 11.37
CA GLY A 139 -7.08 6.61 12.18
C GLY A 139 -7.59 6.63 13.61
N GLY A 140 -7.11 5.69 14.40
CA GLY A 140 -7.48 5.57 15.80
C GLY A 140 -7.16 4.19 16.35
N GLY A 141 -7.76 3.86 17.49
CA GLY A 141 -7.52 2.60 18.20
C GLY A 141 -6.44 2.74 19.29
N GLY A 142 -5.93 1.61 19.73
CA GLY A 142 -4.84 1.56 20.71
C GLY A 142 -5.32 1.34 22.12
N LYS A 143 -5.67 2.31 22.86
CA LYS A 143 -6.15 2.16 24.26
C LYS A 143 -7.60 1.68 24.34
N SER A 144 -8.08 1.49 25.58
CA SER A 144 -9.49 1.21 25.84
C SER A 144 -10.39 2.19 25.08
N THR A 145 -11.62 1.80 24.85
CA THR A 145 -12.56 2.54 24.02
C THR A 145 -12.68 4.02 24.43
N ALA A 146 -12.71 4.32 25.73
CA ALA A 146 -12.76 5.69 26.25
C ALA A 146 -11.46 6.46 25.93
N GLN A 147 -10.32 5.86 26.16
CA GLN A 147 -9.01 6.49 25.90
C GLN A 147 -8.71 6.66 24.41
N SER A 148 -9.29 5.83 23.54
CA SER A 148 -9.18 5.98 22.09
C SER A 148 -9.82 7.29 21.61
N ILE A 149 -10.92 7.73 22.24
CA ILE A 149 -11.56 9.02 21.93
C ILE A 149 -10.67 10.17 22.38
N GLU A 150 -10.08 10.11 23.57
CA GLU A 150 -9.15 11.14 24.05
C GLU A 150 -7.93 11.28 23.13
N LEU A 151 -7.39 10.14 22.64
CA LEU A 151 -6.25 10.11 21.72
C LEU A 151 -6.57 10.68 20.35
N SER A 152 -7.53 10.12 19.65
CA SER A 152 -7.77 10.38 18.23
C SER A 152 -9.11 11.05 17.94
N GLY A 153 -9.86 11.43 18.98
CA GLY A 153 -11.11 12.17 18.85
C GLY A 153 -12.09 11.46 17.93
N THR A 154 -12.43 12.07 16.80
CA THR A 154 -13.28 11.46 15.76
C THR A 154 -12.53 10.67 14.70
N GLY A 155 -11.19 10.61 14.77
CA GLY A 155 -10.33 9.83 13.89
C GLY A 155 -9.71 10.62 12.74
N GLY A 156 -10.34 11.67 12.25
CA GLY A 156 -9.76 12.52 11.20
C GLY A 156 -8.63 13.38 11.74
N PHE A 157 -7.53 13.52 10.97
CA PHE A 157 -6.40 14.36 11.36
C PHE A 157 -5.80 15.13 10.18
N ALA A 158 -5.03 16.17 10.54
CA ALA A 158 -4.12 16.88 9.64
C ALA A 158 -2.73 16.95 10.27
N LYS A 159 -1.69 16.82 9.43
CA LYS A 159 -0.28 17.00 9.78
C LYS A 159 0.33 18.06 8.88
N ARG A 160 1.16 18.94 9.44
CA ARG A 160 2.02 19.85 8.71
C ARG A 160 3.40 19.86 9.32
N TYR A 161 4.42 20.05 8.50
CA TYR A 161 5.80 20.09 8.97
C TYR A 161 6.68 20.96 8.07
N ALA A 162 7.78 21.43 8.63
CA ALA A 162 8.85 22.09 7.91
C ALA A 162 10.19 21.87 8.61
N GLY A 163 11.26 21.72 7.84
CA GLY A 163 12.57 21.41 8.40
C GLY A 163 13.70 21.43 7.40
N VAL A 164 14.75 20.70 7.75
CA VAL A 164 15.98 20.59 6.96
C VAL A 164 16.50 19.16 6.96
N GLY A 165 17.17 18.80 5.87
CA GLY A 165 17.83 17.53 5.73
C GLY A 165 19.14 17.61 4.98
N MET A 166 19.87 16.51 4.99
CA MET A 166 21.11 16.34 4.26
C MET A 166 21.01 15.11 3.35
N ALA A 167 21.33 15.30 2.09
CA ALA A 167 21.36 14.25 1.09
C ALA A 167 22.72 13.54 1.07
N PHE A 168 22.69 12.21 1.08
CA PHE A 168 23.82 11.30 0.92
C PHE A 168 23.66 10.49 -0.38
N ASP A 169 24.63 9.68 -0.69
CA ASP A 169 24.52 8.80 -1.84
C ASP A 169 23.53 7.66 -1.51
N GLY A 170 22.36 7.68 -2.15
CA GLY A 170 21.31 6.68 -1.99
C GLY A 170 20.29 6.92 -0.87
N PHE A 171 20.49 7.88 0.02
CA PHE A 171 19.51 8.23 1.07
C PHE A 171 19.66 9.68 1.54
N SER A 172 18.70 10.16 2.31
CA SER A 172 18.77 11.47 3.00
C SER A 172 18.30 11.33 4.43
N LEU A 173 18.88 12.11 5.34
CA LEU A 173 18.47 12.21 6.74
C LEU A 173 18.12 13.66 7.06
N GLY A 174 17.15 13.86 7.95
CA GLY A 174 16.78 15.19 8.36
C GLY A 174 15.89 15.23 9.59
N ALA A 175 15.55 16.46 9.97
CA ALA A 175 14.62 16.72 11.05
C ALA A 175 13.73 17.92 10.70
N ASN A 176 12.49 17.85 11.14
CA ASN A 176 11.52 18.92 10.97
C ASN A 176 10.68 19.15 12.22
N LEU A 177 10.11 20.33 12.34
CA LEU A 177 9.05 20.60 13.29
C LEU A 177 7.73 20.21 12.67
N SER A 178 7.05 19.28 13.31
CA SER A 178 5.79 18.69 12.88
C SER A 178 4.68 19.04 13.85
N ARG A 179 3.52 19.46 13.34
CA ARG A 179 2.28 19.57 14.12
C ARG A 179 1.24 18.61 13.55
N MET A 180 0.84 17.66 14.38
CA MET A 180 -0.23 16.71 14.09
C MET A 180 -1.43 17.02 14.98
N LYS A 181 -2.61 17.17 14.38
CA LYS A 181 -3.85 17.50 15.08
C LYS A 181 -4.95 16.55 14.67
N PHE A 182 -5.49 15.84 15.65
CA PHE A 182 -6.70 15.05 15.47
C PHE A 182 -7.95 15.90 15.78
N LYS A 183 -9.00 15.70 15.01
CA LYS A 183 -10.26 16.42 15.18
C LYS A 183 -10.93 16.00 16.50
N GLN A 184 -11.23 16.97 17.35
CA GLN A 184 -11.85 16.77 18.68
C GLN A 184 -11.02 15.89 19.62
N SER A 185 -9.70 16.00 19.57
CA SER A 185 -8.74 15.29 20.40
C SER A 185 -7.87 16.26 21.19
N ALA A 186 -7.29 15.77 22.29
CA ALA A 186 -6.25 16.47 23.03
C ALA A 186 -4.91 16.56 22.28
N ILE A 187 -4.72 15.79 21.20
CA ILE A 187 -3.51 15.83 20.38
C ILE A 187 -3.57 17.04 19.45
N ASP A 188 -2.85 18.09 19.83
CA ASP A 188 -2.63 19.31 19.03
C ASP A 188 -1.30 19.94 19.41
N ASN A 189 -0.19 19.23 19.19
CA ASN A 189 1.14 19.63 19.61
C ASN A 189 2.09 19.78 18.44
N THR A 190 3.11 20.62 18.64
CA THR A 190 4.27 20.71 17.76
C THR A 190 5.43 19.95 18.39
N GLN A 191 6.00 19.02 17.66
CA GLN A 191 7.10 18.17 18.09
C GLN A 191 8.21 18.10 17.05
N LEU A 192 9.39 17.70 17.51
CA LEU A 192 10.49 17.34 16.62
C LEU A 192 10.17 15.99 15.97
N ASN A 193 10.36 15.93 14.66
CA ASN A 193 10.25 14.72 13.85
C ASN A 193 11.59 14.51 13.15
N VAL A 194 12.14 13.30 13.21
CA VAL A 194 13.33 12.90 12.46
C VAL A 194 12.92 11.99 11.32
N PHE A 195 13.59 12.09 10.18
CA PHE A 195 13.23 11.30 9.01
C PHE A 195 14.44 10.75 8.26
N LEU A 196 14.22 9.60 7.64
CA LEU A 196 15.08 8.97 6.64
C LEU A 196 14.31 8.92 5.33
N GLN A 197 14.93 9.35 4.24
CA GLN A 197 14.35 9.27 2.89
C GLN A 197 15.23 8.40 1.99
N ILE A 198 14.61 7.54 1.20
CA ILE A 198 15.26 6.67 0.23
C ILE A 198 14.62 6.96 -1.14
N PRO A 199 15.36 7.60 -2.08
CA PRO A 199 14.86 7.82 -3.42
C PRO A 199 14.79 6.51 -4.20
N PHE A 200 13.83 6.39 -5.08
CA PHE A 200 13.71 5.26 -5.99
C PHE A 200 13.20 5.70 -7.36
N SER A 201 13.36 4.84 -8.36
CA SER A 201 12.84 5.07 -9.70
C SER A 201 12.16 3.81 -10.23
N TYR A 202 11.23 3.98 -11.15
CA TYR A 202 10.44 2.92 -11.73
C TYR A 202 10.14 3.23 -13.21
N THR A 203 9.80 2.19 -13.99
CA THR A 203 9.49 2.33 -15.42
C THR A 203 8.02 2.06 -15.64
N VAL A 204 7.34 2.97 -16.34
CA VAL A 204 5.91 2.88 -16.69
C VAL A 204 5.69 3.23 -18.16
N ALA A 205 4.57 2.73 -18.70
CA ALA A 205 4.04 3.06 -20.02
C ALA A 205 2.62 3.62 -19.90
N SER A 206 2.05 4.07 -21.02
CA SER A 206 0.65 4.48 -21.09
C SER A 206 -0.28 3.31 -20.72
N PHE A 207 -1.39 3.62 -20.06
CA PHE A 207 -2.42 2.63 -19.76
C PHE A 207 -3.08 2.06 -21.02
N ALA A 208 -3.16 2.86 -22.09
CA ALA A 208 -3.69 2.41 -23.38
C ALA A 208 -2.84 1.33 -24.06
N ASP A 209 -1.57 1.19 -23.64
CA ASP A 209 -0.65 0.15 -24.13
C ASP A 209 -0.79 -1.18 -23.37
N PHE A 210 -1.72 -1.30 -22.45
CA PHE A 210 -1.99 -2.55 -21.73
C PHE A 210 -2.20 -3.72 -22.69
N GLY A 211 -1.53 -4.84 -22.43
CA GLY A 211 -1.58 -6.06 -23.24
C GLY A 211 -0.68 -6.03 -24.46
N ASN A 212 -0.08 -4.90 -24.81
CA ASN A 212 0.89 -4.83 -25.92
C ASN A 212 2.21 -5.48 -25.53
N GLN A 213 2.87 -6.11 -26.51
CA GLN A 213 4.21 -6.64 -26.35
C GLN A 213 5.24 -5.51 -26.44
N LEU A 214 6.29 -5.62 -25.66
CA LEU A 214 7.45 -4.74 -25.72
C LEU A 214 8.43 -5.22 -26.78
N ALA A 215 9.06 -4.28 -27.48
CA ALA A 215 10.22 -4.59 -28.31
C ALA A 215 11.38 -5.13 -27.42
N ALA A 216 12.18 -6.04 -27.95
CA ALA A 216 13.28 -6.66 -27.20
C ALA A 216 14.25 -5.64 -26.58
N ALA A 217 14.52 -4.53 -27.28
CA ALA A 217 15.37 -3.45 -26.77
C ALA A 217 14.75 -2.74 -25.57
N ASP A 218 13.44 -2.46 -25.61
CA ASP A 218 12.70 -1.82 -24.52
C ASP A 218 12.55 -2.76 -23.32
N ALA A 219 12.38 -4.06 -23.57
CA ALA A 219 12.37 -5.08 -22.53
C ALA A 219 13.73 -5.17 -21.82
N LEU A 220 14.84 -5.17 -22.55
CA LEU A 220 16.19 -5.12 -21.97
C LEU A 220 16.41 -3.86 -21.13
N GLN A 221 15.95 -2.71 -21.58
CA GLN A 221 16.05 -1.46 -20.84
C GLN A 221 15.20 -1.50 -19.57
N ALA A 222 14.00 -2.06 -19.63
CA ALA A 222 13.09 -2.16 -18.49
C ALA A 222 13.55 -3.16 -17.43
N PHE A 223 14.13 -4.29 -17.86
CA PHE A 223 14.47 -5.42 -16.98
C PHE A 223 15.97 -5.62 -16.76
N GLY A 224 16.84 -5.02 -17.55
CA GLY A 224 18.29 -5.26 -17.51
C GLY A 224 18.96 -4.91 -16.17
N ALA A 225 18.29 -4.12 -15.34
CA ALA A 225 18.68 -3.80 -13.96
C ALA A 225 17.59 -4.13 -12.93
N SER A 226 16.51 -4.81 -13.33
CA SER A 226 15.32 -5.01 -12.48
C SER A 226 15.53 -6.16 -11.51
N GLN A 227 15.41 -5.85 -10.25
CA GLN A 227 15.27 -6.81 -9.16
C GLN A 227 13.80 -7.23 -9.07
N GLY A 228 13.54 -8.53 -8.76
CA GLY A 228 12.18 -9.06 -8.71
C GLY A 228 11.32 -8.46 -7.60
N ASN A 229 10.01 -8.39 -7.87
CA ASN A 229 9.01 -7.99 -6.89
C ASN A 229 8.00 -9.12 -6.69
N THR A 230 7.53 -9.30 -5.48
CA THR A 230 6.51 -10.30 -5.15
C THR A 230 5.40 -9.65 -4.33
N LEU A 231 4.17 -9.86 -4.75
CA LEU A 231 2.97 -9.54 -3.98
C LEU A 231 2.44 -10.84 -3.36
N THR A 232 2.22 -10.85 -2.06
CA THR A 232 1.71 -12.00 -1.32
C THR A 232 0.37 -11.67 -0.69
N LEU A 233 -0.62 -12.54 -0.90
CA LEU A 233 -1.87 -12.54 -0.14
C LEU A 233 -1.85 -13.74 0.80
N GLY A 234 -1.76 -13.48 2.11
CA GLY A 234 -1.73 -14.48 3.17
C GLY A 234 -3.07 -14.63 3.89
N LEU A 235 -3.37 -15.84 4.33
CA LEU A 235 -4.43 -16.16 5.28
C LEU A 235 -3.78 -16.84 6.48
N ASP A 236 -3.46 -16.03 7.49
CA ASP A 236 -2.74 -16.47 8.68
C ASP A 236 -3.70 -16.70 9.87
N ASN A 237 -3.38 -17.68 10.69
CA ASN A 237 -4.10 -18.01 11.93
C ASN A 237 -3.12 -17.82 13.10
N TYR A 238 -3.43 -16.89 13.99
CA TYR A 238 -2.62 -16.58 15.17
C TYR A 238 -3.20 -17.27 16.38
N ARG A 239 -2.54 -18.34 16.82
CA ARG A 239 -2.89 -19.05 18.05
C ARG A 239 -2.24 -18.36 19.23
N GLN A 240 -3.04 -17.71 20.05
CA GLN A 240 -2.57 -16.98 21.22
C GLN A 240 -1.99 -17.93 22.28
N ILE A 241 -0.86 -17.53 22.85
CA ILE A 241 -0.22 -18.19 24.00
C ILE A 241 -0.48 -17.27 25.20
N ASN A 242 -1.11 -17.82 26.25
CA ASN A 242 -1.48 -17.06 27.46
C ASN A 242 -2.22 -15.75 27.14
N PRO A 243 -3.37 -15.79 26.44
CA PRO A 243 -4.11 -14.60 26.09
C PRO A 243 -4.57 -13.86 27.36
N ARG A 244 -4.56 -12.53 27.31
CA ARG A 244 -5.19 -11.69 28.35
C ARG A 244 -6.64 -11.45 28.04
N GLY A 245 -7.45 -11.31 29.09
CA GLY A 245 -8.88 -10.99 29.00
C GLY A 245 -9.73 -12.17 28.56
N SER A 246 -10.95 -11.88 28.15
CA SER A 246 -11.97 -12.89 27.81
C SER A 246 -11.83 -13.49 26.42
N ASN A 247 -10.93 -12.97 25.59
CA ASN A 247 -10.78 -13.44 24.22
C ASN A 247 -9.61 -14.41 24.05
N THR A 248 -9.90 -15.71 24.12
CA THR A 248 -8.96 -16.80 23.89
C THR A 248 -8.98 -17.33 22.45
N SER A 249 -9.74 -16.67 21.57
CA SER A 249 -9.95 -17.12 20.19
C SER A 249 -8.67 -17.03 19.37
N THR A 250 -8.52 -17.91 18.40
CA THR A 250 -7.56 -17.75 17.31
C THR A 250 -7.92 -16.51 16.51
N ILE A 251 -6.92 -15.66 16.23
CA ILE A 251 -7.09 -14.49 15.39
C ILE A 251 -6.81 -14.90 13.95
N ASN A 252 -7.80 -14.76 13.09
CA ASN A 252 -7.65 -15.02 11.67
C ASN A 252 -7.35 -13.70 10.96
N VAL A 253 -6.21 -13.64 10.25
CA VAL A 253 -5.65 -12.43 9.64
C VAL A 253 -5.53 -12.62 8.14
N VAL A 254 -5.99 -11.63 7.38
CA VAL A 254 -5.58 -11.45 5.97
C VAL A 254 -4.33 -10.60 5.99
N ASP A 255 -3.26 -11.07 5.38
CA ASP A 255 -1.97 -10.38 5.29
C ASP A 255 -1.66 -10.06 3.82
N LEU A 256 -1.44 -8.79 3.51
CA LEU A 256 -0.99 -8.31 2.21
C LEU A 256 0.47 -7.89 2.35
N GLN A 257 1.39 -8.63 1.70
CA GLN A 257 2.81 -8.37 1.75
C GLN A 257 3.33 -7.98 0.35
N PHE A 258 4.14 -6.96 0.31
CA PHE A 258 5.00 -6.64 -0.82
C PHE A 258 6.45 -6.96 -0.47
N ALA A 259 7.16 -7.64 -1.36
CA ALA A 259 8.59 -7.92 -1.23
C ALA A 259 9.35 -7.46 -2.46
N HIS A 260 10.55 -6.90 -2.25
CA HIS A 260 11.46 -6.43 -3.27
C HIS A 260 12.83 -7.08 -3.09
N ASP A 261 13.34 -7.66 -4.18
CA ASP A 261 14.61 -8.37 -4.17
C ASP A 261 15.79 -7.39 -4.08
N LEU A 262 16.65 -7.56 -3.10
CA LEU A 262 17.94 -6.88 -3.00
C LEU A 262 19.02 -7.58 -3.82
N ASN A 263 18.90 -8.91 -3.91
CA ASN A 263 19.72 -9.79 -4.76
C ASN A 263 18.94 -11.09 -5.01
N SER A 264 19.58 -12.10 -5.60
CA SER A 264 18.96 -13.38 -5.95
C SER A 264 18.35 -14.14 -4.76
N SER A 265 18.84 -13.91 -3.55
CA SER A 265 18.41 -14.66 -2.36
C SER A 265 17.85 -13.79 -1.23
N THR A 266 18.15 -12.50 -1.19
CA THR A 266 17.74 -11.60 -0.12
C THR A 266 16.77 -10.55 -0.63
N TYR A 267 15.74 -10.24 0.16
CA TYR A 267 14.74 -9.24 -0.15
C TYR A 267 14.32 -8.47 1.10
N TRP A 268 13.88 -7.24 0.94
CA TRP A 268 13.09 -6.57 1.97
C TRP A 268 11.60 -6.75 1.71
N TYR A 269 10.80 -6.62 2.75
CA TYR A 269 9.34 -6.68 2.61
C TYR A 269 8.63 -5.72 3.56
N ALA A 270 7.41 -5.36 3.18
CA ALA A 270 6.44 -4.68 4.03
C ALA A 270 5.10 -5.42 3.93
N SER A 271 4.40 -5.59 5.04
CA SER A 271 3.09 -6.23 5.08
C SER A 271 2.09 -5.47 5.95
N LEU A 272 0.83 -5.54 5.54
CA LEU A 272 -0.33 -5.07 6.28
C LEU A 272 -1.24 -6.26 6.56
N GLY A 273 -1.40 -6.61 7.83
CA GLY A 273 -2.28 -7.66 8.29
C GLY A 273 -3.52 -7.11 8.98
N VAL A 274 -4.70 -7.64 8.65
CA VAL A 274 -5.98 -7.22 9.26
C VAL A 274 -6.79 -8.45 9.68
N GLY A 275 -7.23 -8.46 10.93
CA GLY A 275 -8.08 -9.51 11.48
C GLY A 275 -9.48 -9.50 10.87
N TYR A 276 -9.96 -10.67 10.47
CA TYR A 276 -11.33 -10.84 9.94
C TYR A 276 -12.22 -11.74 10.81
N ARG A 277 -11.61 -12.53 11.70
CA ARG A 277 -12.32 -13.42 12.64
C ARG A 277 -11.53 -13.56 13.93
N GLY A 278 -12.22 -13.86 15.02
CA GLY A 278 -11.67 -13.89 16.38
C GLY A 278 -11.58 -12.48 16.95
N ILE A 279 -10.72 -11.65 16.40
CA ILE A 279 -10.65 -10.21 16.70
C ILE A 279 -10.67 -9.46 15.36
N PRO A 280 -11.87 -9.10 14.85
CA PRO A 280 -11.99 -8.24 13.68
C PRO A 280 -11.31 -6.91 13.91
N LEU A 281 -10.61 -6.39 12.89
CA LEU A 281 -9.75 -5.20 12.95
C LEU A 281 -8.54 -5.27 13.91
N TYR A 282 -8.15 -6.45 14.41
CA TYR A 282 -6.74 -6.61 14.74
C TYR A 282 -5.93 -6.11 13.55
N ASN A 283 -4.94 -5.29 13.78
CA ASN A 283 -4.14 -4.72 12.71
C ASN A 283 -2.65 -4.88 13.00
N GLN A 284 -1.86 -4.98 11.95
CA GLN A 284 -0.40 -4.95 12.05
C GLN A 284 0.21 -4.39 10.77
N LEU A 285 1.30 -3.65 10.93
CA LEU A 285 2.17 -3.20 9.86
C LEU A 285 3.58 -3.70 10.20
N ILE A 286 4.12 -4.58 9.38
CA ILE A 286 5.42 -5.23 9.60
C ILE A 286 6.32 -4.94 8.41
N GLY A 287 7.56 -4.51 8.67
CA GLY A 287 8.61 -4.41 7.69
C GLY A 287 9.80 -5.28 8.08
N GLY A 288 10.55 -5.79 7.11
CA GLY A 288 11.65 -6.67 7.46
C GLY A 288 12.50 -7.12 6.29
N LEU A 289 13.37 -8.06 6.59
CA LEU A 289 14.23 -8.73 5.62
C LEU A 289 13.88 -10.20 5.52
N GLY A 290 13.99 -10.74 4.32
CA GLY A 290 13.83 -12.14 4.05
C GLY A 290 15.00 -12.72 3.26
N HIS A 291 15.24 -13.99 3.47
CA HIS A 291 16.19 -14.78 2.71
C HIS A 291 15.49 -16.02 2.15
N ARG A 292 15.82 -16.39 0.92
CA ARG A 292 15.23 -17.54 0.24
C ARG A 292 16.29 -18.52 -0.23
N VAL A 293 15.96 -19.80 -0.18
CA VAL A 293 16.77 -20.92 -0.66
C VAL A 293 15.92 -21.80 -1.58
N ALA A 294 16.30 -21.92 -2.82
CA ALA A 294 15.66 -22.86 -3.75
C ALA A 294 16.11 -24.28 -3.42
N LEU A 295 15.18 -25.15 -3.05
CA LEU A 295 15.42 -26.58 -2.84
C LEU A 295 15.29 -27.38 -4.14
N SER A 296 14.43 -26.91 -5.04
CA SER A 296 14.23 -27.47 -6.37
C SER A 296 13.72 -26.37 -7.31
N PRO A 297 13.58 -26.63 -8.63
CA PRO A 297 12.98 -25.67 -9.56
C PRO A 297 11.56 -25.20 -9.17
N ARG A 298 10.85 -26.00 -8.37
CA ARG A 298 9.47 -25.68 -7.94
C ARG A 298 9.31 -25.38 -6.46
N ILE A 299 10.31 -25.65 -5.62
CA ILE A 299 10.19 -25.48 -4.16
C ILE A 299 11.23 -24.49 -3.67
N THR A 300 10.77 -23.41 -3.03
CA THR A 300 11.61 -22.40 -2.41
C THR A 300 11.24 -22.26 -0.94
N LEU A 301 12.24 -22.28 -0.07
CA LEU A 301 12.09 -21.92 1.35
C LEU A 301 12.41 -20.45 1.55
N HIS A 302 11.62 -19.79 2.39
CA HIS A 302 11.83 -18.39 2.79
C HIS A 302 11.94 -18.33 4.31
N GLY A 303 12.98 -17.65 4.80
CA GLY A 303 13.09 -17.20 6.18
C GLY A 303 12.92 -15.69 6.23
N GLN A 304 12.07 -15.18 7.09
CA GLN A 304 11.77 -13.75 7.25
C GLN A 304 11.96 -13.34 8.71
N LEU A 305 12.49 -12.14 8.92
CA LEU A 305 12.48 -11.47 10.20
C LEU A 305 11.87 -10.07 10.03
N GLY A 306 10.73 -9.87 10.64
CA GLY A 306 9.99 -8.62 10.60
C GLY A 306 9.95 -7.91 11.94
N VAL A 307 9.90 -6.58 11.87
CA VAL A 307 9.66 -5.68 12.99
C VAL A 307 8.60 -4.70 12.57
N GLY A 308 7.71 -4.36 13.48
CA GLY A 308 6.65 -3.42 13.16
C GLY A 308 5.77 -3.10 14.34
N SER A 309 4.54 -2.75 14.06
CA SER A 309 3.56 -2.40 15.07
C SER A 309 2.20 -3.00 14.77
N GLY A 310 1.43 -3.24 15.81
CA GLY A 310 0.07 -3.71 15.66
C GLY A 310 -0.60 -4.00 17.00
N GLY A 311 -1.79 -4.59 16.91
CA GLY A 311 -2.59 -4.94 18.05
C GLY A 311 -4.08 -4.66 17.86
N TYR A 312 -4.72 -4.45 18.97
CA TYR A 312 -6.11 -4.04 19.11
C TYR A 312 -6.26 -3.35 20.49
N ALA A 313 -7.48 -3.16 20.99
CA ALA A 313 -7.68 -2.66 22.35
C ALA A 313 -6.90 -3.52 23.37
N PRO A 314 -6.07 -2.94 24.27
CA PRO A 314 -5.16 -3.67 25.14
C PRO A 314 -5.83 -4.68 26.09
N GLU A 315 -7.10 -4.47 26.43
CA GLU A 315 -7.90 -5.42 27.21
C GLU A 315 -8.21 -6.72 26.45
N LYS A 316 -8.03 -6.73 25.12
CA LYS A 316 -8.21 -7.92 24.27
C LYS A 316 -6.90 -8.50 23.78
N ILE A 317 -5.98 -7.64 23.33
CA ILE A 317 -4.64 -8.01 22.89
C ILE A 317 -3.67 -6.95 23.40
N ASP A 318 -2.85 -7.35 24.37
CA ASP A 318 -1.85 -6.48 24.95
C ASP A 318 -0.54 -6.57 24.13
N THR A 319 -0.34 -5.62 23.26
CA THR A 319 0.92 -5.40 22.56
C THR A 319 1.75 -4.27 23.19
N GLY A 320 1.31 -3.73 24.32
CA GLY A 320 1.97 -2.64 25.04
C GLY A 320 2.06 -1.40 24.17
N ALA A 321 3.27 -0.92 23.95
CA ALA A 321 3.54 0.23 23.09
C ALA A 321 3.21 -0.01 21.59
N GLY A 322 3.05 -1.27 21.19
CA GLY A 322 2.73 -1.65 19.82
C GLY A 322 3.82 -2.44 19.12
N LEU A 323 5.07 -2.38 19.58
CA LEU A 323 6.18 -3.08 18.95
C LEU A 323 5.91 -4.57 18.80
N LEU A 324 6.07 -5.05 17.58
CA LEU A 324 5.97 -6.47 17.20
C LEU A 324 7.28 -6.94 16.57
N VAL A 325 7.67 -8.18 16.89
CA VAL A 325 8.77 -8.90 16.24
C VAL A 325 8.20 -10.21 15.68
N TYR A 326 8.47 -10.48 14.41
CA TYR A 326 7.84 -11.56 13.67
C TYR A 326 8.84 -12.38 12.84
N PRO A 327 9.55 -13.37 13.44
CA PRO A 327 10.18 -14.43 12.66
C PRO A 327 9.14 -15.33 11.99
N LYS A 328 9.27 -15.55 10.68
CA LYS A 328 8.37 -16.34 9.84
C LYS A 328 9.15 -17.21 8.87
N LEU A 329 8.72 -18.44 8.70
CA LEU A 329 9.21 -19.38 7.70
C LEU A 329 8.08 -19.67 6.71
N SER A 330 8.42 -19.86 5.45
CA SER A 330 7.46 -20.35 4.46
C SER A 330 8.09 -21.29 3.45
N ALA A 331 7.31 -22.27 3.00
CA ALA A 331 7.65 -23.18 1.93
C ALA A 331 6.72 -22.90 0.75
N GLU A 332 7.26 -22.37 -0.33
CA GLU A 332 6.53 -22.02 -1.53
C GLU A 332 6.67 -23.12 -2.58
N TYR A 333 5.54 -23.51 -3.19
CA TYR A 333 5.49 -24.34 -4.39
C TYR A 333 5.07 -23.47 -5.59
N ALA A 334 5.93 -23.39 -6.60
CA ALA A 334 5.65 -22.66 -7.84
C ALA A 334 4.65 -23.46 -8.70
N VAL A 335 3.42 -22.96 -8.78
CA VAL A 335 2.34 -23.53 -9.65
C VAL A 335 2.58 -23.09 -11.10
N ARG A 336 2.98 -21.84 -11.30
CA ARG A 336 3.41 -21.24 -12.56
C ARG A 336 4.62 -20.33 -12.28
N ARG A 337 5.24 -19.79 -13.32
CA ARG A 337 6.36 -18.82 -13.15
C ARG A 337 5.97 -17.64 -12.29
N GLU A 338 4.76 -17.09 -12.51
CA GLU A 338 4.28 -15.90 -11.80
C GLU A 338 3.52 -16.23 -10.51
N LEU A 339 3.13 -17.50 -10.30
CA LEU A 339 2.21 -17.87 -9.23
C LEU A 339 2.76 -19.01 -8.37
N GLY A 340 2.92 -18.74 -7.07
CA GLY A 340 3.29 -19.70 -6.05
C GLY A 340 2.24 -19.82 -4.96
N VAL A 341 2.12 -21.01 -4.36
CA VAL A 341 1.34 -21.24 -3.15
C VAL A 341 2.30 -21.61 -2.04
N ALA A 342 2.18 -20.98 -0.88
CA ALA A 342 3.08 -21.22 0.24
C ALA A 342 2.34 -21.64 1.51
N LEU A 343 2.96 -22.53 2.26
CA LEU A 343 2.64 -22.80 3.66
C LEU A 343 3.52 -21.89 4.51
N THR A 344 2.94 -21.23 5.51
CA THR A 344 3.65 -20.33 6.41
C THR A 344 3.55 -20.80 7.85
N ALA A 345 4.61 -20.58 8.62
CA ALA A 345 4.66 -20.79 10.07
C ALA A 345 5.55 -19.71 10.70
N GLY A 346 5.19 -19.24 11.88
CA GLY A 346 5.95 -18.19 12.53
C GLY A 346 5.62 -18.00 14.00
N TYR A 347 6.28 -17.02 14.60
CA TYR A 347 6.09 -16.65 15.99
C TYR A 347 6.03 -15.12 16.13
N LEU A 348 4.83 -14.60 16.39
CA LEU A 348 4.61 -13.17 16.57
C LEU A 348 4.69 -12.83 18.05
N VAL A 349 5.57 -11.91 18.41
CA VAL A 349 5.77 -11.49 19.81
C VAL A 349 5.69 -9.97 19.93
N ALA A 350 5.06 -9.52 21.01
CA ALA A 350 5.07 -8.13 21.46
C ALA A 350 6.03 -7.97 22.65
N PRO A 351 7.27 -7.47 22.45
CA PRO A 351 8.27 -7.36 23.54
C PRO A 351 7.85 -6.41 24.66
N LYS A 352 7.03 -5.41 24.35
CA LYS A 352 6.51 -4.40 25.30
C LYS A 352 5.15 -4.77 25.91
N GLY A 353 4.52 -5.85 25.43
CA GLY A 353 3.26 -6.39 25.92
C GLY A 353 3.35 -7.85 26.28
N SER A 354 2.21 -8.47 26.59
CA SER A 354 2.12 -9.88 26.92
C SER A 354 1.76 -10.77 25.72
N SER A 355 1.39 -10.19 24.57
CA SER A 355 0.94 -10.94 23.40
C SER A 355 2.05 -11.82 22.81
N ARG A 356 1.76 -13.11 22.67
CA ARG A 356 2.60 -14.15 22.06
C ARG A 356 1.71 -15.04 21.22
N ASN A 357 2.10 -15.30 19.97
CA ASN A 357 1.27 -16.09 19.07
C ASN A 357 2.10 -17.05 18.22
N HIS A 358 1.72 -18.31 18.16
CA HIS A 358 2.14 -19.18 17.07
C HIS A 358 1.29 -18.85 15.84
N THR A 359 1.92 -18.69 14.69
CA THR A 359 1.22 -18.35 13.46
C THR A 359 1.36 -19.46 12.44
N PHE A 360 0.27 -19.78 11.74
CA PHE A 360 0.22 -20.76 10.65
C PHE A 360 -0.68 -20.21 9.56
N GLY A 361 -0.31 -20.40 8.31
CA GLY A 361 -1.10 -19.85 7.23
C GLY A 361 -0.84 -20.48 5.87
N LEU A 362 -1.65 -19.99 4.93
CA LEU A 362 -1.51 -20.22 3.51
C LEU A 362 -1.26 -18.86 2.84
N ALA A 363 -0.39 -18.82 1.85
CA ALA A 363 -0.13 -17.63 1.08
C ALA A 363 -0.14 -17.91 -0.42
N LEU A 364 -0.64 -16.94 -1.16
CA LEU A 364 -0.57 -16.87 -2.62
C LEU A 364 0.46 -15.83 -2.99
N ASN A 365 1.55 -16.25 -3.59
CA ASN A 365 2.64 -15.38 -4.04
C ASN A 365 2.47 -15.08 -5.52
N TYR A 366 2.44 -13.80 -5.88
CA TYR A 366 2.43 -13.34 -7.25
C TYR A 366 3.72 -12.61 -7.56
N HIS A 367 4.56 -13.24 -8.40
CA HIS A 367 5.86 -12.71 -8.82
C HIS A 367 5.68 -11.74 -10.00
N LEU A 368 5.83 -10.45 -9.73
CA LEU A 368 5.58 -9.37 -10.71
C LEU A 368 6.68 -9.29 -11.79
N GLN A 369 7.90 -9.69 -11.43
CA GLN A 369 9.06 -9.69 -12.32
C GLN A 369 9.97 -10.85 -11.92
N SER A 370 9.88 -11.97 -12.60
CA SER A 370 10.72 -13.13 -12.30
C SER A 370 11.76 -13.33 -13.38
N GLY A 371 12.88 -12.65 -13.23
CA GLY A 371 14.13 -12.99 -13.96
C GLY A 371 14.99 -13.96 -13.18
N ARG A 372 14.42 -15.05 -12.61
CA ARG A 372 15.16 -15.93 -11.71
C ARG A 372 15.79 -17.12 -12.44
N GLY A 373 17.11 -17.28 -12.25
CA GLY A 373 17.84 -18.51 -12.54
C GLY A 373 18.10 -18.78 -14.02
N ALA A 374 18.50 -20.02 -14.31
CA ALA A 374 18.75 -20.50 -15.66
C ALA A 374 17.52 -20.47 -16.58
N ASP A 375 16.33 -20.31 -16.01
CA ASP A 375 15.04 -20.17 -16.69
C ASP A 375 14.58 -18.72 -16.82
N ALA A 376 15.48 -17.73 -16.74
CA ALA A 376 15.13 -16.35 -17.11
C ALA A 376 14.47 -16.38 -18.49
N PRO A 377 13.28 -15.76 -18.69
CA PRO A 377 12.60 -15.78 -19.98
C PRO A 377 13.58 -15.31 -21.04
N SER A 378 13.71 -16.07 -22.12
CA SER A 378 14.46 -15.56 -23.25
C SER A 378 13.74 -14.30 -23.75
N LEU A 379 14.47 -13.33 -24.28
CA LEU A 379 13.87 -12.16 -24.95
C LEU A 379 12.88 -12.56 -26.03
N ALA A 380 12.94 -13.82 -26.51
CA ALA A 380 12.03 -14.41 -27.47
C ALA A 380 10.63 -14.72 -26.90
N ASP A 381 10.49 -14.86 -25.56
CA ASP A 381 9.20 -15.16 -24.93
C ASP A 381 8.27 -13.92 -24.82
N GLY A 382 8.78 -12.73 -25.17
CA GLY A 382 8.04 -11.48 -25.28
C GLY A 382 7.59 -10.92 -23.92
N ALA A 383 8.15 -9.77 -23.54
CA ALA A 383 7.62 -8.99 -22.43
C ALA A 383 6.35 -8.25 -22.86
N ALA A 384 5.37 -8.17 -21.98
CA ALA A 384 4.11 -7.45 -22.21
C ALA A 384 3.89 -6.36 -21.17
N LEU A 385 3.03 -5.39 -21.49
CA LEU A 385 2.62 -4.35 -20.58
C LEU A 385 1.40 -4.80 -19.77
N ARG A 386 1.51 -4.78 -18.45
CA ARG A 386 0.42 -5.06 -17.52
C ARG A 386 -0.19 -3.77 -16.99
N GLY A 387 -1.52 -3.65 -17.11
CA GLY A 387 -2.24 -2.46 -16.70
C GLY A 387 -2.57 -2.43 -15.22
N TYR A 388 -2.45 -1.23 -14.64
CA TYR A 388 -2.80 -0.94 -13.25
C TYR A 388 -3.60 0.35 -13.16
N ARG A 389 -4.44 0.42 -12.13
CA ARG A 389 -5.18 1.63 -11.81
C ARG A 389 -5.17 1.84 -10.30
N LEU A 390 -4.80 3.02 -9.87
CA LEU A 390 -4.88 3.45 -8.48
C LEU A 390 -5.91 4.55 -8.36
N SER A 391 -6.88 4.37 -7.49
CA SER A 391 -7.94 5.34 -7.23
C SER A 391 -7.90 5.78 -5.78
N LEU A 392 -7.99 7.08 -5.54
CA LEU A 392 -8.22 7.62 -4.21
C LEU A 392 -9.58 8.30 -4.18
N LEU A 393 -10.37 7.94 -3.19
CA LEU A 393 -11.78 8.24 -3.11
C LEU A 393 -12.12 8.87 -1.76
N HIS A 394 -12.94 9.88 -1.78
CA HIS A 394 -13.81 10.19 -0.65
C HIS A 394 -15.07 9.33 -0.78
N GLN A 395 -15.31 8.45 0.18
CA GLN A 395 -16.44 7.53 0.19
C GLN A 395 -17.38 7.87 1.34
N THR A 396 -18.65 8.06 1.05
CA THR A 396 -19.70 8.25 2.05
C THR A 396 -20.50 6.96 2.20
N LEU A 397 -20.52 6.39 3.38
CA LEU A 397 -21.44 5.31 3.75
C LEU A 397 -22.70 5.95 4.35
N SER A 398 -23.80 5.82 3.66
CA SER A 398 -25.13 6.32 4.06
C SER A 398 -26.07 5.17 4.40
N ALA A 399 -27.22 5.47 5.00
CA ALA A 399 -28.18 4.48 5.46
C ALA A 399 -27.51 3.35 6.27
N VAL A 400 -26.61 3.74 7.16
CA VAL A 400 -25.84 2.81 8.00
C VAL A 400 -26.76 2.18 9.02
N GLN A 401 -26.88 0.86 8.99
CA GLN A 401 -27.67 0.08 9.95
C GLN A 401 -26.77 -0.92 10.68
N VAL A 402 -26.88 -0.93 12.00
CA VAL A 402 -26.19 -1.89 12.88
C VAL A 402 -27.22 -2.59 13.72
N ARG A 403 -27.35 -3.91 13.58
CA ARG A 403 -28.40 -4.71 14.25
C ARG A 403 -29.81 -4.16 13.99
N GLY A 404 -30.06 -3.67 12.79
CA GLY A 404 -31.34 -3.07 12.39
C GLY A 404 -31.58 -1.64 12.92
N VAL A 405 -30.63 -1.04 13.62
CA VAL A 405 -30.74 0.34 14.14
C VAL A 405 -29.96 1.29 13.23
N ASP A 406 -30.61 2.36 12.80
CA ASP A 406 -30.00 3.40 11.98
C ASP A 406 -28.89 4.15 12.74
N ARG A 407 -27.82 4.47 12.04
CA ARG A 407 -26.62 5.15 12.55
C ARG A 407 -26.22 6.30 11.65
N ALA A 408 -25.39 7.20 12.19
CA ALA A 408 -24.84 8.32 11.42
C ALA A 408 -24.01 7.83 10.23
N ALA A 409 -24.00 8.62 9.17
CA ALA A 409 -23.19 8.38 7.98
C ALA A 409 -21.69 8.42 8.32
N LEU A 410 -20.91 7.57 7.65
CA LEU A 410 -19.46 7.58 7.73
C LEU A 410 -18.85 8.25 6.51
N GLN A 411 -17.85 9.08 6.75
CA GLN A 411 -17.00 9.67 5.73
C GLN A 411 -15.66 8.93 5.74
N MET A 412 -15.24 8.41 4.61
CA MET A 412 -14.03 7.61 4.53
C MET A 412 -13.06 8.16 3.49
N LEU A 413 -11.79 8.08 3.79
CA LEU A 413 -10.71 8.13 2.81
C LEU A 413 -10.43 6.69 2.38
N THR A 414 -10.56 6.42 1.08
CA THR A 414 -10.46 5.07 0.53
C THR A 414 -9.49 5.04 -0.65
N ALA A 415 -8.57 4.10 -0.63
CA ALA A 415 -7.68 3.80 -1.74
C ALA A 415 -8.08 2.47 -2.38
N GLN A 416 -8.09 2.39 -3.71
CA GLN A 416 -8.31 1.16 -4.45
C GLN A 416 -7.23 0.98 -5.50
N PHE A 417 -6.61 -0.19 -5.50
CA PHE A 417 -5.61 -0.61 -6.48
C PHE A 417 -6.16 -1.76 -7.33
N ASP A 418 -6.21 -1.56 -8.64
CA ASP A 418 -6.72 -2.54 -9.59
C ASP A 418 -5.58 -3.09 -10.43
N THR A 419 -5.48 -4.41 -10.50
CA THR A 419 -4.61 -5.13 -11.42
C THR A 419 -5.43 -5.68 -12.57
N LEU A 420 -5.15 -5.26 -13.80
CA LEU A 420 -5.86 -5.75 -14.98
C LEU A 420 -5.36 -7.15 -15.34
N VAL A 421 -6.30 -8.09 -15.41
CA VAL A 421 -6.08 -9.47 -15.86
C VAL A 421 -6.31 -9.58 -17.38
N SER A 422 -7.30 -8.83 -17.86
CA SER A 422 -7.64 -8.71 -19.29
C SER A 422 -8.31 -7.35 -19.55
N ASP A 423 -8.63 -7.06 -20.81
CA ASP A 423 -9.38 -5.85 -21.17
C ASP A 423 -10.69 -5.69 -20.39
N HIS A 424 -11.27 -6.81 -19.95
CA HIS A 424 -12.60 -6.85 -19.33
C HIS A 424 -12.61 -7.26 -17.87
N VAL A 425 -11.50 -7.81 -17.35
CA VAL A 425 -11.43 -8.36 -15.99
C VAL A 425 -10.28 -7.71 -15.22
N TYR A 426 -10.54 -7.30 -14.01
CA TYR A 426 -9.52 -6.78 -13.09
C TYR A 426 -9.71 -7.31 -11.66
N ILE A 427 -8.66 -7.29 -10.89
CA ILE A 427 -8.62 -7.65 -9.46
C ILE A 427 -8.43 -6.37 -8.66
N PRO A 428 -9.47 -5.85 -7.99
CA PRO A 428 -9.38 -4.71 -7.08
C PRO A 428 -8.95 -5.13 -5.68
N ILE A 429 -8.06 -4.35 -5.08
CA ILE A 429 -7.75 -4.35 -3.65
C ILE A 429 -8.12 -2.97 -3.13
N ARG A 430 -8.95 -2.91 -2.08
CA ARG A 430 -9.47 -1.65 -1.51
C ARG A 430 -9.19 -1.60 -0.03
N ALA A 431 -8.71 -0.46 0.45
CA ALA A 431 -8.57 -0.15 1.86
C ALA A 431 -9.16 1.23 2.15
N GLY A 432 -9.90 1.35 3.23
CA GLY A 432 -10.55 2.60 3.63
C GLY A 432 -10.50 2.82 5.14
N VAL A 433 -10.37 4.08 5.54
CA VAL A 433 -10.38 4.51 6.94
C VAL A 433 -11.36 5.67 7.13
N ALA A 434 -12.12 5.65 8.22
CA ALA A 434 -13.09 6.70 8.51
C ALA A 434 -12.40 7.99 8.99
N LEU A 435 -12.93 9.11 8.51
CA LEU A 435 -12.56 10.48 8.88
C LEU A 435 -13.45 11.04 10.00
N ASN A 436 -14.47 10.29 10.41
CA ASN A 436 -15.37 10.61 11.50
C ASN A 436 -15.63 9.37 12.38
N ALA A 437 -16.11 9.60 13.59
CA ALA A 437 -16.35 8.53 14.55
C ALA A 437 -17.46 7.57 14.08
N TYR A 438 -17.25 6.29 14.29
CA TYR A 438 -18.23 5.23 14.13
C TYR A 438 -18.73 4.75 15.49
N LEU A 439 -20.04 4.81 15.72
CA LEU A 439 -20.66 4.51 17.03
C LEU A 439 -20.02 5.28 18.20
N GLY A 440 -19.54 6.49 17.95
CA GLY A 440 -18.84 7.32 18.93
C GLY A 440 -17.34 7.05 19.05
N TYR A 441 -16.77 6.09 18.30
CA TYR A 441 -15.36 5.71 18.38
C TYR A 441 -14.61 5.97 17.08
N PRO A 442 -13.33 6.40 17.16
CA PRO A 442 -12.47 6.56 15.98
C PRO A 442 -11.95 5.21 15.45
N GLY A 443 -11.43 5.20 14.23
CA GLY A 443 -10.67 4.07 13.71
C GLY A 443 -11.51 2.99 13.02
N TYR A 444 -12.74 3.30 12.55
CA TYR A 444 -13.40 2.38 11.62
C TYR A 444 -12.58 2.26 10.34
N GLY A 445 -12.41 1.04 9.86
CA GLY A 445 -11.73 0.74 8.62
C GLY A 445 -12.29 -0.48 7.92
N GLU A 446 -11.96 -0.63 6.64
CA GLU A 446 -12.27 -1.82 5.85
C GLU A 446 -11.14 -2.15 4.89
N VAL A 447 -10.88 -3.45 4.70
CA VAL A 447 -9.95 -3.96 3.70
C VAL A 447 -10.65 -5.03 2.89
N LEU A 448 -10.68 -4.85 1.58
CA LEU A 448 -11.46 -5.66 0.65
C LEU A 448 -10.61 -6.05 -0.56
N VAL A 449 -10.88 -7.23 -1.11
CA VAL A 449 -10.33 -7.73 -2.37
C VAL A 449 -11.44 -8.35 -3.18
N GLY A 450 -11.33 -8.37 -4.50
CA GLY A 450 -12.41 -8.94 -5.29
C GLY A 450 -12.12 -9.12 -6.75
N VAL A 451 -13.20 -9.14 -7.52
CA VAL A 451 -13.17 -9.21 -8.99
C VAL A 451 -14.05 -8.11 -9.55
N GLY A 452 -13.56 -7.45 -10.59
CA GLY A 452 -14.27 -6.44 -11.32
C GLY A 452 -14.36 -6.78 -12.82
N LEU A 453 -15.45 -6.35 -13.41
CA LEU A 453 -15.69 -6.39 -14.85
C LEU A 453 -15.79 -4.97 -15.37
N GLN A 454 -15.23 -4.70 -16.55
CA GLN A 454 -15.23 -3.39 -17.18
C GLN A 454 -15.37 -3.49 -18.69
N ASN A 455 -15.83 -2.42 -19.36
CA ASN A 455 -15.68 -2.35 -20.81
C ASN A 455 -14.22 -2.09 -21.19
N LYS A 456 -13.82 -2.58 -22.37
CA LYS A 456 -12.49 -2.32 -22.93
C LYS A 456 -12.25 -0.81 -23.02
N PHE A 457 -11.07 -0.38 -22.55
CA PHE A 457 -10.59 0.98 -22.71
C PHE A 457 -9.68 1.07 -23.94
N ARG A 458 -9.97 1.99 -24.84
CA ARG A 458 -9.16 2.28 -26.03
C ARG A 458 -8.60 3.69 -25.94
N GLN A 459 -7.51 3.94 -26.65
CA GLN A 459 -6.96 5.29 -26.76
C GLN A 459 -8.03 6.25 -27.32
N GLY A 460 -8.29 7.34 -26.60
CA GLY A 460 -9.33 8.31 -26.94
C GLY A 460 -10.69 8.05 -26.28
N ASP A 461 -10.90 6.89 -25.65
CA ASP A 461 -12.11 6.65 -24.87
C ASP A 461 -12.16 7.59 -23.64
N ARG A 462 -13.30 8.24 -23.45
CA ARG A 462 -13.50 9.10 -22.28
C ARG A 462 -14.20 8.41 -21.14
N LEU A 463 -14.95 7.34 -21.40
CA LEU A 463 -15.81 6.72 -20.41
C LEU A 463 -15.57 5.21 -20.33
N GLN A 464 -15.31 4.74 -19.12
CA GLN A 464 -15.18 3.34 -18.80
C GLN A 464 -16.14 2.97 -17.67
N TYR A 465 -17.07 2.06 -17.94
CA TYR A 465 -17.99 1.52 -16.94
C TYR A 465 -17.39 0.28 -16.30
N PHE A 466 -17.72 0.05 -15.03
CA PHE A 466 -17.33 -1.16 -14.34
C PHE A 466 -18.39 -1.62 -13.34
N GLY A 467 -18.39 -2.93 -13.08
CA GLY A 467 -19.04 -3.57 -11.95
C GLY A 467 -18.02 -4.37 -11.16
N GLN A 468 -18.14 -4.43 -9.84
CA GLN A 468 -17.22 -5.17 -9.00
C GLN A 468 -17.92 -5.83 -7.82
N LEU A 469 -17.38 -6.96 -7.38
CA LEU A 469 -17.76 -7.66 -6.18
C LEU A 469 -16.53 -7.79 -5.29
N LEU A 470 -16.55 -7.12 -4.14
CA LEU A 470 -15.47 -7.14 -3.16
C LEU A 470 -15.88 -7.98 -1.96
N GLY A 471 -14.92 -8.67 -1.38
CA GLY A 471 -15.03 -9.38 -0.10
C GLY A 471 -13.86 -9.03 0.81
N GLY A 472 -14.06 -9.04 2.11
CA GLY A 472 -12.99 -8.72 3.05
C GLY A 472 -13.47 -8.56 4.48
N THR A 473 -12.97 -7.56 5.19
CA THR A 473 -13.25 -7.37 6.61
C THR A 473 -13.43 -5.91 7.00
N ASN A 474 -14.26 -5.70 8.01
CA ASN A 474 -14.38 -4.46 8.78
C ASN A 474 -14.54 -4.76 10.28
N VAL A 475 -14.92 -3.79 11.12
CA VAL A 475 -15.17 -3.97 12.58
C VAL A 475 -16.23 -5.05 12.90
N HIS A 476 -17.08 -5.40 11.94
CA HIS A 476 -18.11 -6.43 12.10
C HIS A 476 -17.68 -7.82 11.60
N GLY A 477 -16.46 -7.96 11.09
CA GLY A 477 -15.94 -9.19 10.53
C GLY A 477 -16.06 -9.25 9.02
N LEU A 478 -16.47 -10.39 8.46
CA LEU A 478 -16.52 -10.57 7.01
C LEU A 478 -17.53 -9.64 6.33
N VAL A 479 -17.07 -9.02 5.25
CA VAL A 479 -17.81 -8.03 4.46
C VAL A 479 -17.95 -8.51 3.02
N VAL A 480 -19.10 -8.22 2.41
CA VAL A 480 -19.32 -8.30 0.97
C VAL A 480 -19.78 -6.93 0.47
N GLN A 481 -19.18 -6.45 -0.61
CA GLN A 481 -19.46 -5.13 -1.17
C GLN A 481 -19.62 -5.19 -2.70
N PRO A 482 -20.84 -5.45 -3.21
CA PRO A 482 -21.16 -5.26 -4.62
C PRO A 482 -21.24 -3.78 -4.96
N GLY A 483 -20.77 -3.42 -6.16
CA GLY A 483 -20.81 -2.04 -6.63
C GLY A 483 -20.67 -1.91 -8.12
N VAL A 484 -21.08 -0.75 -8.62
CA VAL A 484 -20.94 -0.31 -10.00
C VAL A 484 -20.32 1.07 -10.03
N GLY A 485 -19.71 1.43 -11.15
CA GLY A 485 -19.13 2.75 -11.26
C GLY A 485 -18.65 3.07 -12.66
N LEU A 486 -17.99 4.21 -12.75
CA LEU A 486 -17.44 4.73 -14.00
C LEU A 486 -16.13 5.49 -13.74
N ASN A 487 -15.26 5.46 -14.75
CA ASN A 487 -14.10 6.32 -14.86
C ASN A 487 -14.33 7.28 -16.05
N LEU A 488 -14.28 8.57 -15.79
CA LEU A 488 -14.32 9.61 -16.83
C LEU A 488 -12.88 10.09 -17.06
N SER A 489 -12.28 9.69 -18.17
CA SER A 489 -10.90 10.00 -18.53
C SER A 489 -10.72 11.47 -18.83
N TRP A 490 -9.76 12.08 -18.14
CA TRP A 490 -9.29 13.42 -18.47
C TRP A 490 -8.20 13.36 -19.54
N ASP A 491 -7.27 12.43 -19.35
CA ASP A 491 -6.21 12.06 -20.28
C ASP A 491 -5.93 10.54 -20.17
N ASP A 492 -4.88 10.05 -20.80
CA ASP A 492 -4.49 8.63 -20.76
C ASP A 492 -4.16 8.11 -19.36
N ARG A 493 -3.76 9.00 -18.44
CA ARG A 493 -3.32 8.65 -17.08
C ARG A 493 -4.34 8.97 -16.01
N LEU A 494 -5.14 10.01 -16.20
CA LEU A 494 -6.04 10.55 -15.19
C LEU A 494 -7.49 10.35 -15.56
N ALA A 495 -8.28 9.93 -14.57
CA ALA A 495 -9.73 9.85 -14.68
C ALA A 495 -10.41 10.33 -13.39
N LEU A 496 -11.59 10.89 -13.52
CA LEU A 496 -12.52 11.00 -12.41
C LEU A 496 -13.15 9.62 -12.19
N TYR A 497 -13.14 9.17 -10.94
CA TYR A 497 -13.71 7.90 -10.51
C TYR A 497 -15.00 8.17 -9.73
N ALA A 498 -16.08 7.47 -10.10
CA ALA A 498 -17.31 7.45 -9.34
C ALA A 498 -17.80 6.01 -9.15
N SER A 499 -18.23 5.67 -7.96
CA SER A 499 -18.79 4.34 -7.67
C SER A 499 -19.90 4.41 -6.64
N ALA A 500 -20.86 3.52 -6.77
CA ALA A 500 -21.95 3.34 -5.80
C ALA A 500 -22.23 1.85 -5.60
N GLY A 501 -22.75 1.51 -4.42
CA GLY A 501 -23.06 0.13 -4.09
C GLY A 501 -23.57 -0.06 -2.67
N ARG A 502 -23.44 -1.28 -2.17
CA ARG A 502 -23.84 -1.65 -0.81
C ARG A 502 -22.71 -2.36 -0.10
N THR A 503 -22.57 -2.09 1.20
CA THR A 503 -21.69 -2.85 2.11
C THR A 503 -22.55 -3.67 3.05
N MET A 504 -22.26 -4.96 3.15
CA MET A 504 -22.98 -5.89 4.01
C MET A 504 -21.96 -6.71 4.78
N ALA A 505 -22.11 -6.72 6.12
CA ALA A 505 -21.31 -7.59 6.98
C ALA A 505 -22.22 -8.36 7.94
N THR A 506 -21.82 -9.59 8.25
CA THR A 506 -22.55 -10.43 9.19
C THR A 506 -21.56 -11.05 10.17
N SER A 507 -21.80 -10.85 11.46
CA SER A 507 -21.03 -11.47 12.54
C SER A 507 -21.96 -11.98 13.62
N SER A 508 -21.64 -13.15 14.17
CA SER A 508 -22.34 -13.72 15.31
C SER A 508 -22.20 -12.88 16.58
N SER A 509 -21.10 -12.17 16.75
CA SER A 509 -20.78 -11.40 17.96
C SER A 509 -21.17 -9.91 17.87
N SER A 510 -21.00 -9.28 16.71
CA SER A 510 -21.25 -7.83 16.52
C SER A 510 -22.56 -7.52 15.79
N GLY A 511 -23.26 -8.55 15.28
CA GLY A 511 -24.52 -8.42 14.56
C GLY A 511 -24.35 -7.97 13.11
N SER A 512 -25.48 -7.75 12.42
CA SER A 512 -25.48 -7.34 11.01
C SER A 512 -25.10 -5.86 10.86
N PHE A 513 -24.31 -5.58 9.82
CA PHE A 513 -24.01 -4.24 9.35
C PHE A 513 -24.48 -4.11 7.90
N ARG A 514 -25.14 -3.01 7.58
CA ARG A 514 -25.55 -2.69 6.20
C ARG A 514 -25.40 -1.20 5.96
N SER A 515 -24.96 -0.83 4.77
CA SER A 515 -24.93 0.56 4.31
C SER A 515 -25.00 0.63 2.78
N SER A 516 -25.42 1.79 2.27
CA SER A 516 -25.18 2.16 0.88
C SER A 516 -23.93 3.02 0.83
N TYR A 517 -23.16 2.97 -0.24
CA TYR A 517 -22.01 3.85 -0.41
C TYR A 517 -22.03 4.60 -1.72
N LEU A 518 -21.48 5.81 -1.69
CA LEU A 518 -21.11 6.62 -2.83
C LEU A 518 -19.65 7.02 -2.68
N GLY A 519 -18.82 6.68 -3.67
CA GLY A 519 -17.41 7.06 -3.74
C GLY A 519 -17.16 7.98 -4.91
N LEU A 520 -16.44 9.08 -4.67
CA LEU A 520 -16.00 10.04 -5.68
C LEU A 520 -14.51 10.31 -5.49
N GLY A 521 -13.76 10.38 -6.56
CA GLY A 521 -12.34 10.65 -6.46
C GLY A 521 -11.61 10.65 -7.78
N LEU A 522 -10.32 10.41 -7.70
CA LEU A 522 -9.41 10.45 -8.83
C LEU A 522 -8.76 9.08 -8.99
N SER A 523 -8.60 8.69 -10.24
CA SER A 523 -7.94 7.45 -10.64
C SER A 523 -6.74 7.76 -11.52
N TYR A 524 -5.60 7.19 -11.18
CA TYR A 524 -4.39 7.19 -12.00
C TYR A 524 -4.19 5.83 -12.63
N ARG A 525 -3.92 5.81 -13.93
CA ARG A 525 -3.81 4.61 -14.76
C ARG A 525 -2.46 4.57 -15.42
N PHE A 526 -1.85 3.40 -15.43
CA PHE A 526 -0.53 3.18 -16.02
C PHE A 526 -0.34 1.70 -16.37
N SER A 527 0.62 1.42 -17.21
CA SER A 527 1.07 0.06 -17.48
C SER A 527 2.51 -0.12 -17.02
N VAL A 528 2.86 -1.34 -16.62
CA VAL A 528 4.21 -1.71 -16.18
C VAL A 528 4.69 -2.88 -17.02
N PRO A 529 5.96 -2.86 -17.45
CA PRO A 529 6.57 -4.01 -18.08
C PRO A 529 6.48 -5.26 -17.20
N SER A 530 6.06 -6.38 -17.79
CA SER A 530 5.95 -7.69 -17.13
C SER A 530 6.32 -8.78 -18.12
N TRP A 531 7.01 -9.81 -17.65
CA TRP A 531 7.29 -11.00 -18.45
C TRP A 531 6.08 -11.92 -18.53
#